data_517a432b5e173d14c2074b8b0344926f
#
_entry.id   517a432b5e173d14c2074b8b0344926f
#
_cell.length_a   1.000
_cell.length_b   1.000
_cell.length_c   1.000
_cell.angle_alpha   90.00
_cell.angle_beta   90.00
_cell.angle_gamma   90.00
#
_symmetry.space_group_name_H-M   'P 1'
#
loop_
_entity.id
_entity.type
_entity.pdbx_description
1 polymer ?
#
loop_
_entity_poly.entity_id
_entity_poly.type
_entity_poly.pdbx_seq_one_letter_code
_entity_poly.pdbx_strand_id
1 'polypeptide(L)'
;MARIAGVDLPRDKKISIALSYVFGIGRPVAKKILEGLKSQISHDLRVKDLTEDQIGVLNAYIAKEYKVEGELRREITANMKRYVEINSYRGYRHRRNLPARGQRTRTNARTRRGRRRTVGSSAKAAAAAAPKA
;
A
#
# COMPACT_ATOMS: atom_id res chain seq x y z
N MET A 1 10.78 -9.72 16.86
CA MET A 1 10.67 -8.97 15.59
C MET A 1 9.99 -7.64 15.87
N ALA A 2 10.54 -6.53 15.39
CA ALA A 2 9.89 -5.24 15.58
C ALA A 2 8.62 -5.16 14.71
N ARG A 3 7.46 -5.04 15.35
CA ARG A 3 6.16 -4.96 14.71
C ARG A 3 5.55 -3.58 14.92
N ILE A 4 5.27 -2.87 13.83
CA ILE A 4 4.69 -1.52 13.86
C ILE A 4 3.39 -1.50 13.05
N ALA A 5 2.32 -0.99 13.67
CA ALA A 5 0.97 -0.96 13.09
C ALA A 5 0.52 -2.34 12.53
N GLY A 6 0.94 -3.43 13.17
CA GLY A 6 0.62 -4.79 12.73
C GLY A 6 1.50 -5.36 11.61
N VAL A 7 2.49 -4.60 11.11
CA VAL A 7 3.42 -5.02 10.04
C VAL A 7 4.79 -5.34 10.63
N ASP A 8 5.37 -6.47 10.22
CA ASP A 8 6.72 -6.84 10.61
C ASP A 8 7.74 -6.08 9.75
N LEU A 9 8.67 -5.41 10.42
CA LEU A 9 9.68 -4.60 9.74
C LEU A 9 10.96 -5.41 9.45
N PRO A 10 11.63 -5.16 8.30
CA PRO A 10 12.90 -5.78 7.96
C PRO A 10 14.01 -5.34 8.92
N ARG A 11 14.69 -6.30 9.56
CA ARG A 11 15.67 -6.08 10.63
C ARG A 11 16.89 -5.26 10.21
N ASP A 12 17.39 -5.48 8.99
CA ASP A 12 18.65 -4.90 8.51
C ASP A 12 18.51 -3.48 7.97
N LYS A 13 17.28 -2.98 7.81
CA LYS A 13 17.03 -1.64 7.29
C LYS A 13 17.09 -0.57 8.38
N LYS A 14 17.47 0.66 7.98
CA LYS A 14 17.31 1.83 8.84
C LYS A 14 15.83 2.08 9.10
N ILE A 15 15.49 2.54 10.29
CA ILE A 15 14.09 2.79 10.70
C ILE A 15 13.36 3.74 9.75
N SER A 16 14.04 4.76 9.23
CA SER A 16 13.48 5.70 8.25
C SER A 16 13.04 5.05 6.94
N ILE A 17 13.70 3.95 6.55
CA ILE A 17 13.33 3.16 5.37
C ILE A 17 12.31 2.08 5.75
N ALA A 18 12.50 1.44 6.89
CA ALA A 18 11.63 0.36 7.35
C ALA A 18 10.19 0.82 7.58
N LEU A 19 9.97 2.03 8.08
CA LEU A 19 8.62 2.61 8.23
C LEU A 19 7.87 2.72 6.91
N SER A 20 8.55 2.86 5.78
CA SER A 20 7.89 2.92 4.46
C SER A 20 7.30 1.59 3.98
N TYR A 21 7.52 0.49 4.70
CA TYR A 21 6.83 -0.79 4.45
C TYR A 21 5.40 -0.81 5.01
N VAL A 22 5.08 0.11 5.93
CA VAL A 22 3.72 0.29 6.45
C VAL A 22 2.87 1.06 5.43
N PHE A 23 1.73 0.50 5.06
CA PHE A 23 0.83 1.15 4.10
C PHE A 23 0.29 2.47 4.66
N GLY A 24 0.53 3.55 3.93
CA GLY A 24 0.18 4.91 4.34
C GLY A 24 1.38 5.75 4.79
N ILE A 25 2.53 5.12 5.07
CA ILE A 25 3.75 5.81 5.45
C ILE A 25 4.73 5.80 4.27
N GLY A 26 4.94 6.95 3.67
CA GLY A 26 6.00 7.14 2.66
C GLY A 26 7.27 7.70 3.30
N ARG A 27 8.35 7.80 2.53
CA ARG A 27 9.64 8.39 3.01
C ARG A 27 9.49 9.77 3.66
N PRO A 28 8.71 10.73 3.11
CA PRO A 28 8.52 12.03 3.74
C PRO A 28 7.81 11.93 5.09
N VAL A 29 6.79 11.07 5.18
CA VAL A 29 6.03 10.87 6.42
C VAL A 29 6.90 10.18 7.47
N ALA A 30 7.68 9.16 7.09
CA ALA A 30 8.63 8.50 7.97
C ALA A 30 9.65 9.48 8.58
N LYS A 31 10.15 10.43 7.79
CA LYS A 31 11.02 11.50 8.32
C LYS A 31 10.30 12.38 9.34
N LYS A 32 9.08 12.83 9.06
CA LYS A 32 8.29 13.65 9.99
C LYS A 32 8.02 12.90 11.32
N ILE A 33 7.68 11.62 11.26
CA ILE A 33 7.49 10.78 12.45
C ILE A 33 8.75 10.75 13.29
N LEU A 34 9.91 10.49 12.68
CA LEU A 34 11.19 10.46 13.38
C LEU A 34 11.65 11.85 13.86
N GLU A 35 11.30 12.90 13.14
CA GLU A 35 11.51 14.28 13.57
C GLU A 35 10.71 14.64 14.83
N GLY A 36 9.46 14.17 14.91
CA GLY A 36 8.64 14.31 16.11
C GLY A 36 9.17 13.51 17.32
N LEU A 37 9.95 12.47 17.08
CA LEU A 37 10.51 11.58 18.10
C LEU A 37 12.04 11.66 18.23
N LYS A 38 12.66 12.76 17.75
CA LYS A 38 14.12 12.95 17.74
C LYS A 38 14.81 12.75 19.09
N SER A 39 14.14 13.06 20.19
CA SER A 39 14.67 12.88 21.54
C SER A 39 14.82 11.42 21.95
N GLN A 40 14.11 10.51 21.30
CA GLN A 40 14.04 9.11 21.70
C GLN A 40 14.60 8.15 20.65
N ILE A 41 14.54 8.51 19.35
CA ILE A 41 14.90 7.63 18.25
C ILE A 41 15.71 8.39 17.19
N SER A 42 16.91 7.90 16.89
CA SER A 42 17.74 8.43 15.81
C SER A 42 17.27 7.93 14.42
N HIS A 43 17.36 8.79 13.41
CA HIS A 43 17.03 8.46 12.02
C HIS A 43 17.86 7.31 11.42
N ASP A 44 19.10 7.17 11.90
CA ASP A 44 20.06 6.21 11.35
C ASP A 44 20.05 4.86 12.06
N LEU A 45 19.25 4.73 13.13
CA LEU A 45 19.12 3.49 13.89
C LEU A 45 18.56 2.37 12.97
N ARG A 46 19.09 1.15 13.13
CA ARG A 46 18.54 -0.01 12.43
C ARG A 46 17.41 -0.63 13.25
N VAL A 47 16.50 -1.30 12.56
CA VAL A 47 15.33 -1.93 13.20
C VAL A 47 15.75 -2.98 14.25
N LYS A 48 16.86 -3.68 14.06
CA LYS A 48 17.39 -4.67 14.99
C LYS A 48 17.89 -4.06 16.31
N ASP A 49 18.29 -2.79 16.29
CA ASP A 49 18.88 -2.08 17.43
C ASP A 49 17.82 -1.28 18.24
N LEU A 50 16.54 -1.39 17.85
CA LEU A 50 15.41 -0.76 18.54
C LEU A 50 15.07 -1.52 19.83
N THR A 51 14.86 -0.79 20.92
CA THR A 51 14.33 -1.33 22.17
C THR A 51 12.81 -1.49 22.10
N GLU A 52 12.25 -2.34 22.95
CA GLU A 52 10.79 -2.54 23.02
C GLU A 52 10.04 -1.26 23.41
N ASP A 53 10.61 -0.46 24.30
CA ASP A 53 10.06 0.84 24.69
C ASP A 53 9.96 1.79 23.49
N GLN A 54 11.01 1.86 22.67
CA GLN A 54 11.02 2.68 21.46
C GLN A 54 9.97 2.23 20.44
N ILE A 55 9.76 0.93 20.30
CA ILE A 55 8.70 0.36 19.45
C ILE A 55 7.33 0.75 20.00
N GLY A 56 7.14 0.69 21.30
CA GLY A 56 5.92 1.13 21.97
C GLY A 56 5.60 2.60 21.72
N VAL A 57 6.58 3.47 21.87
CA VAL A 57 6.46 4.93 21.61
C VAL A 57 6.11 5.19 20.13
N LEU A 58 6.79 4.50 19.20
CA LEU A 58 6.51 4.62 17.77
C LEU A 58 5.06 4.21 17.43
N ASN A 59 4.62 3.08 17.98
CA ASN A 59 3.25 2.61 17.76
C ASN A 59 2.21 3.59 18.31
N ALA A 60 2.42 4.11 19.52
CA ALA A 60 1.52 5.08 20.14
C ALA A 60 1.46 6.39 19.33
N TYR A 61 2.61 6.90 18.88
CA TYR A 61 2.67 8.10 18.07
C TYR A 61 1.97 7.93 16.71
N ILE A 62 2.25 6.82 16.01
CA ILE A 62 1.62 6.53 14.72
C ILE A 62 0.11 6.37 14.88
N ALA A 63 -0.35 5.63 15.87
CA ALA A 63 -1.78 5.42 16.12
C ALA A 63 -2.53 6.73 16.44
N LYS A 64 -1.86 7.70 17.08
CA LYS A 64 -2.45 8.99 17.44
C LYS A 64 -2.55 9.95 16.25
N GLU A 65 -1.49 10.02 15.43
CA GLU A 65 -1.34 11.08 14.42
C GLU A 65 -1.66 10.64 12.99
N TYR A 66 -1.59 9.33 12.71
CA TYR A 66 -1.67 8.82 11.35
C TYR A 66 -2.65 7.67 11.22
N LYS A 67 -3.49 7.73 10.18
CA LYS A 67 -4.29 6.58 9.75
C LYS A 67 -3.45 5.71 8.83
N VAL A 68 -3.23 4.47 9.21
CA VAL A 68 -2.37 3.54 8.47
C VAL A 68 -3.04 2.18 8.28
N GLU A 69 -2.46 1.37 7.42
CA GLU A 69 -2.85 -0.03 7.14
C GLU A 69 -4.36 -0.26 6.98
N GLY A 70 -4.96 -1.02 7.87
CA GLY A 70 -6.35 -1.46 7.76
C GLY A 70 -7.36 -0.31 7.79
N GLU A 71 -7.10 0.71 8.58
CA GLU A 71 -7.98 1.88 8.68
C GLU A 71 -7.96 2.69 7.39
N LEU A 72 -6.75 2.98 6.87
CA LEU A 72 -6.58 3.70 5.61
C LEU A 72 -7.14 2.91 4.43
N ARG A 73 -6.95 1.59 4.39
CA ARG A 73 -7.52 0.72 3.34
C ARG A 73 -9.05 0.77 3.35
N ARG A 74 -9.66 0.73 4.53
CA ARG A 74 -11.12 0.85 4.68
C ARG A 74 -11.63 2.20 4.19
N GLU A 75 -10.95 3.29 4.55
CA GLU A 75 -11.29 4.63 4.08
C GLU A 75 -11.20 4.75 2.56
N ILE A 76 -10.12 4.28 1.96
CA ILE A 76 -9.95 4.28 0.49
C ILE A 76 -11.05 3.46 -0.18
N THR A 77 -11.35 2.27 0.34
CA THR A 77 -12.40 1.40 -0.20
C THR A 77 -13.78 2.05 -0.09
N ALA A 78 -14.09 2.68 1.04
CA ALA A 78 -15.33 3.40 1.25
C ALA A 78 -15.47 4.58 0.27
N ASN A 79 -14.39 5.34 0.05
CA ASN A 79 -14.37 6.44 -0.91
C ASN A 79 -14.60 5.93 -2.35
N MET A 80 -13.99 4.81 -2.71
CA MET A 80 -14.19 4.20 -4.03
C MET A 80 -15.63 3.69 -4.20
N LYS A 81 -16.19 3.03 -3.18
CA LYS A 81 -17.58 2.56 -3.17
C LYS A 81 -18.55 3.72 -3.35
N ARG A 82 -18.34 4.80 -2.62
CA ARG A 82 -19.13 6.04 -2.76
C ARG A 82 -19.16 6.56 -4.21
N TYR A 83 -18.02 6.62 -4.92
CA TYR A 83 -18.01 7.04 -6.33
C TYR A 83 -18.84 6.14 -7.24
N VAL A 84 -18.87 4.85 -6.96
CA VAL A 84 -19.66 3.87 -7.71
C VAL A 84 -21.15 4.02 -7.41
N GLU A 85 -21.53 4.21 -6.16
CA GLU A 85 -22.93 4.38 -5.70
C GLU A 85 -23.58 5.63 -6.26
N ILE A 86 -22.85 6.75 -6.29
CA ILE A 86 -23.34 8.02 -6.89
C ILE A 86 -23.42 7.94 -8.44
N ASN A 87 -23.02 6.82 -9.04
CA ASN A 87 -22.93 6.66 -10.49
C ASN A 87 -22.11 7.75 -11.21
N SER A 88 -21.07 8.29 -10.54
CA SER A 88 -20.19 9.28 -11.14
C SER A 88 -19.38 8.69 -12.31
N TYR A 89 -18.96 9.55 -13.25
CA TYR A 89 -18.06 9.12 -14.34
C TYR A 89 -16.81 8.41 -13.81
N ARG A 90 -16.22 8.92 -12.73
CA ARG A 90 -15.06 8.31 -12.06
C ARG A 90 -15.39 6.92 -11.51
N GLY A 91 -16.55 6.72 -10.86
CA GLY A 91 -17.01 5.43 -10.36
C GLY A 91 -17.24 4.42 -11.48
N TYR A 92 -17.87 4.86 -12.57
CA TYR A 92 -18.04 4.03 -13.77
C TYR A 92 -16.70 3.56 -14.34
N ARG A 93 -15.69 4.44 -14.41
CA ARG A 93 -14.34 4.09 -14.87
C ARG A 93 -13.66 3.08 -13.95
N HIS A 94 -13.79 3.28 -12.63
CA HIS A 94 -13.25 2.34 -11.64
C HIS A 94 -13.90 0.97 -11.71
N ARG A 95 -15.22 0.90 -11.83
CA ARG A 95 -15.98 -0.36 -11.98
C ARG A 95 -15.54 -1.18 -13.18
N ARG A 96 -15.18 -0.51 -14.29
CA ARG A 96 -14.72 -1.15 -15.53
C ARG A 96 -13.20 -1.33 -15.60
N ASN A 97 -12.45 -1.07 -14.53
CA ASN A 97 -10.99 -1.11 -14.53
C ASN A 97 -10.33 -0.27 -15.63
N LEU A 98 -10.90 0.91 -15.89
CA LEU A 98 -10.38 1.85 -16.87
C LEU A 98 -9.71 3.05 -16.19
N PRO A 99 -8.76 3.73 -16.86
CA PRO A 99 -8.19 4.97 -16.37
C PRO A 99 -9.27 6.01 -16.11
N ALA A 100 -9.22 6.68 -14.95
CA ALA A 100 -10.21 7.67 -14.52
C ALA A 100 -9.74 9.12 -14.67
N ARG A 101 -8.51 9.35 -15.15
CA ARG A 101 -7.86 10.67 -15.24
C ARG A 101 -7.67 11.14 -16.70
N GLY A 102 -8.54 10.78 -17.62
CA GLY A 102 -8.50 11.25 -19.01
C GLY A 102 -7.45 10.59 -19.91
N GLN A 103 -6.74 9.55 -19.44
CA GLN A 103 -5.75 8.86 -20.27
C GLN A 103 -6.42 8.18 -21.48
N ARG A 104 -5.72 8.19 -22.59
CA ARG A 104 -6.15 7.52 -23.84
C ARG A 104 -6.19 6.01 -23.66
N THR A 105 -7.27 5.37 -24.12
CA THR A 105 -7.50 3.92 -23.93
C THR A 105 -7.34 3.10 -25.19
N ARG A 106 -7.27 3.72 -26.38
CA ARG A 106 -7.17 3.02 -27.66
C ARG A 106 -5.87 2.21 -27.78
N THR A 107 -4.74 2.80 -27.41
CA THR A 107 -3.39 2.20 -27.56
C THR A 107 -2.80 1.71 -26.25
N ASN A 108 -2.94 2.48 -25.19
CA ASN A 108 -2.26 2.31 -23.90
C ASN A 108 -3.25 1.93 -22.77
N ALA A 109 -3.02 2.37 -21.57
CA ALA A 109 -3.77 2.03 -20.36
C ALA A 109 -3.59 0.56 -19.92
N ARG A 110 -2.43 -0.02 -20.19
CA ARG A 110 -2.15 -1.43 -19.86
C ARG A 110 -2.07 -1.70 -18.37
N THR A 111 -1.61 -0.75 -17.59
CA THR A 111 -1.54 -0.87 -16.11
C THR A 111 -2.90 -1.20 -15.49
N ARG A 112 -3.97 -0.58 -16.00
CA ARG A 112 -5.34 -0.83 -15.52
C ARG A 112 -5.99 -2.03 -16.20
N ARG A 113 -5.76 -2.23 -17.52
CA ARG A 113 -6.38 -3.28 -18.35
C ARG A 113 -5.65 -4.62 -18.28
N GLY A 114 -4.46 -4.66 -17.70
CA GLY A 114 -3.61 -5.83 -17.67
C GLY A 114 -2.92 -6.12 -19.02
N ARG A 115 -2.24 -7.24 -19.11
CA ARG A 115 -1.56 -7.68 -20.35
C ARG A 115 -2.53 -7.84 -21.51
N ARG A 116 -2.05 -7.67 -22.73
CA ARG A 116 -2.83 -7.98 -23.94
C ARG A 116 -3.19 -9.46 -23.95
N ARG A 117 -4.45 -9.76 -24.14
CA ARG A 117 -4.93 -11.13 -24.36
C ARG A 117 -5.28 -11.27 -25.84
N THR A 118 -4.64 -12.23 -26.50
CA THR A 118 -4.95 -12.61 -27.87
C THR A 118 -6.03 -13.71 -27.87
N VAL A 119 -6.79 -13.82 -28.95
CA VAL A 119 -7.71 -14.94 -29.15
C VAL A 119 -6.90 -16.23 -29.12
N GLY A 120 -7.18 -17.16 -28.27
CA GLY A 120 -6.38 -18.39 -28.08
C GLY A 120 -5.46 -18.39 -26.85
N SER A 121 -5.08 -17.25 -26.28
CA SER A 121 -4.28 -17.23 -25.03
C SER A 121 -5.07 -17.74 -23.82
N SER A 122 -6.38 -17.58 -23.83
CA SER A 122 -7.29 -18.10 -22.79
C SER A 122 -7.38 -19.62 -22.80
N ALA A 123 -7.42 -20.23 -23.99
CA ALA A 123 -7.46 -21.68 -24.15
C ALA A 123 -6.15 -22.34 -23.66
N LYS A 124 -4.99 -21.71 -23.93
CA LYS A 124 -3.69 -22.18 -23.47
C LYS A 124 -3.51 -22.05 -21.96
N ALA A 125 -4.06 -20.99 -21.34
CA ALA A 125 -4.05 -20.81 -19.89
C ALA A 125 -4.98 -21.83 -19.19
N ALA A 126 -6.14 -22.13 -19.75
CA ALA A 126 -7.07 -23.14 -19.23
C ALA A 126 -6.47 -24.56 -19.34
N ALA A 127 -5.80 -24.88 -20.46
CA ALA A 127 -5.13 -26.17 -20.65
C ALA A 127 -3.93 -26.34 -19.69
N ALA A 128 -3.21 -25.27 -19.34
CA ALA A 128 -2.11 -25.30 -18.38
C ALA A 128 -2.59 -25.40 -16.92
N ALA A 129 -3.83 -25.01 -16.62
CA ALA A 129 -4.45 -25.08 -15.30
C ALA A 129 -5.20 -26.40 -15.05
N ALA A 130 -5.35 -27.26 -16.06
CA ALA A 130 -5.96 -28.57 -15.89
C ALA A 130 -5.03 -29.48 -15.07
N PRO A 131 -5.54 -30.15 -14.02
CA PRO A 131 -4.73 -31.09 -13.26
C PRO A 131 -4.25 -32.21 -14.19
N LYS A 132 -2.94 -32.45 -14.18
CA LYS A 132 -2.38 -33.63 -14.85
C LYS A 132 -2.87 -34.87 -14.10
N ALA A 133 -3.68 -35.65 -14.77
CA ALA A 133 -4.09 -36.98 -14.30
C ALA A 133 -2.91 -37.93 -14.16
#